data_f6959c4df295ecc2e210d57c296cfc22
#
_entry.id   f6959c4df295ecc2e210d57c296cfc22
#
_cell.length_a   1.000
_cell.length_b   1.000
_cell.length_c   1.000
_cell.angle_alpha   90.00
_cell.angle_beta   90.00
_cell.angle_gamma   90.00
#
_symmetry.space_group_name_H-M   'P 1'
#
loop_
_entity.id
_entity.type
_entity.pdbx_description
1 polymer ?
#
loop_
_entity_poly.entity_id
_entity_poly.type
_entity_poly.pdbx_seq_one_letter_code
_entity_poly.pdbx_strand_id
1 'polypeptide(L)'
;MSLKQTLCAYELIDCANVKGEDVVALFKAFPAIQVSSKTVKDLKGQSDFVRILIPGTQGKSQGHQAPTLGIIGRLGGIGARPSRIGVVSDADGAIAAIATALKLAKMHEKGDKLVGDVVITTHICPNAPTRPHTPVDFMDSPLEDATMNQHEAIPEADAILSVDTTKGNNLLNHKGYALSPTVKDGYILPVSNDLLRLMEWSSGQRAVTFPLSIQDITPYGNGLHHINSIMQPAVSTSAPVVGVAICSETVVPGCSTGASHEIDIAAAVKFMIEVAKAFTQKQCDFYDAQQYALLMSLYGDMSHLQTSGR
;
A
#
# COMPACT_ATOMS: atom_id res chain seq x y z
N MET A 1 -12.51 -12.25 -10.53
CA MET A 1 -11.06 -12.50 -10.69
C MET A 1 -10.32 -11.18 -10.55
N SER A 2 -9.23 -11.14 -9.79
CA SER A 2 -8.38 -9.93 -9.61
C SER A 2 -7.44 -9.69 -10.80
N LEU A 3 -6.97 -10.76 -11.45
CA LEU A 3 -5.98 -10.68 -12.54
C LEU A 3 -6.40 -9.72 -13.67
N LYS A 4 -7.67 -9.75 -14.10
CA LYS A 4 -8.15 -8.82 -15.14
C LYS A 4 -7.96 -7.36 -14.74
N GLN A 5 -8.26 -7.01 -13.49
CA GLN A 5 -8.10 -5.65 -12.99
C GLN A 5 -6.62 -5.29 -12.83
N THR A 6 -5.80 -6.26 -12.43
CA THR A 6 -4.34 -6.07 -12.37
C THR A 6 -3.77 -5.76 -13.74
N LEU A 7 -4.13 -6.52 -14.78
CA LEU A 7 -3.70 -6.25 -16.15
C LEU A 7 -4.21 -4.89 -16.65
N CYS A 8 -5.46 -4.52 -16.37
CA CYS A 8 -5.99 -3.21 -16.76
C CYS A 8 -5.23 -2.05 -16.08
N ALA A 9 -4.88 -2.20 -14.79
CA ALA A 9 -4.09 -1.20 -14.08
C ALA A 9 -2.66 -1.14 -14.62
N TYR A 10 -2.04 -2.28 -14.88
CA TYR A 10 -0.70 -2.40 -15.44
C TYR A 10 -0.60 -1.69 -16.80
N GLU A 11 -1.47 -2.04 -17.75
CA GLU A 11 -1.49 -1.43 -19.09
C GLU A 11 -1.71 0.09 -19.05
N LEU A 12 -2.55 0.57 -18.12
CA LEU A 12 -2.77 2.01 -17.94
C LEU A 12 -1.48 2.72 -17.53
N ILE A 13 -0.79 2.20 -16.52
CA ILE A 13 0.37 2.89 -15.94
C ILE A 13 1.67 2.63 -16.69
N ASP A 14 1.71 1.66 -17.60
CA ASP A 14 2.88 1.44 -18.48
C ASP A 14 3.05 2.54 -19.54
N CYS A 15 2.10 3.45 -19.68
CA CYS A 15 2.21 4.57 -20.58
C CYS A 15 3.28 5.58 -20.10
N ALA A 16 4.18 5.98 -21.01
CA ALA A 16 5.30 6.89 -20.69
C ALA A 16 4.86 8.26 -20.16
N ASN A 17 3.67 8.72 -20.54
CA ASN A 17 3.12 10.03 -20.17
C ASN A 17 1.92 9.93 -19.23
N VAL A 18 1.76 8.80 -18.54
CA VAL A 18 0.64 8.57 -17.63
C VAL A 18 0.61 9.64 -16.53
N LYS A 19 -0.60 10.05 -16.17
CA LYS A 19 -0.89 11.05 -15.13
C LYS A 19 -1.95 10.50 -14.17
N GLY A 20 -2.07 11.12 -13.01
CA GLY A 20 -3.15 10.81 -12.08
C GLY A 20 -4.55 10.96 -12.69
N GLU A 21 -4.74 11.91 -13.62
CA GLU A 21 -5.99 12.10 -14.37
C GLU A 21 -6.36 10.90 -15.26
N ASP A 22 -5.40 10.12 -15.74
CA ASP A 22 -5.68 8.90 -16.49
C ASP A 22 -6.28 7.83 -15.58
N VAL A 23 -5.81 7.76 -14.33
CA VAL A 23 -6.43 6.91 -13.29
C VAL A 23 -7.83 7.41 -12.98
N VAL A 24 -8.06 8.72 -12.83
CA VAL A 24 -9.42 9.29 -12.63
C VAL A 24 -10.33 8.89 -13.79
N ALA A 25 -9.84 8.97 -15.03
CA ALA A 25 -10.59 8.62 -16.22
C ALA A 25 -11.04 7.15 -16.23
N LEU A 26 -10.24 6.23 -15.67
CA LEU A 26 -10.54 4.81 -15.58
C LEU A 26 -11.81 4.53 -14.75
N PHE A 27 -12.14 5.43 -13.80
CA PHE A 27 -13.30 5.28 -12.92
C PHE A 27 -14.55 6.04 -13.38
N LYS A 28 -14.51 6.75 -14.50
CA LYS A 28 -15.68 7.49 -15.04
C LYS A 28 -16.92 6.62 -15.26
N ALA A 29 -16.71 5.33 -15.51
CA ALA A 29 -17.81 4.35 -15.67
C ALA A 29 -18.50 3.99 -14.33
N PHE A 30 -17.96 4.43 -13.19
CA PHE A 30 -18.45 4.07 -11.86
C PHE A 30 -18.89 5.33 -11.08
N PRO A 31 -20.07 5.89 -11.34
CA PRO A 31 -20.48 7.20 -10.81
C PRO A 31 -20.61 7.25 -9.28
N ALA A 32 -20.73 6.08 -8.61
CA ALA A 32 -20.76 6.01 -7.14
C ALA A 32 -19.38 6.11 -6.50
N ILE A 33 -18.31 5.93 -7.28
CA ILE A 33 -16.93 5.94 -6.77
C ILE A 33 -16.37 7.35 -6.91
N GLN A 34 -15.84 7.88 -5.83
CA GLN A 34 -15.21 9.20 -5.84
C GLN A 34 -13.71 9.05 -6.08
N VAL A 35 -13.20 9.70 -7.10
CA VAL A 35 -11.78 9.65 -7.46
C VAL A 35 -11.28 11.07 -7.70
N SER A 36 -10.12 11.37 -7.16
CA SER A 36 -9.44 12.65 -7.37
C SER A 36 -7.95 12.45 -7.59
N SER A 37 -7.35 13.39 -8.29
CA SER A 37 -5.91 13.47 -8.50
C SER A 37 -5.42 14.88 -8.12
N LYS A 38 -4.21 14.94 -7.55
CA LYS A 38 -3.54 16.19 -7.19
C LYS A 38 -2.07 16.10 -7.52
N THR A 39 -1.58 16.96 -8.41
CA THR A 39 -0.16 17.09 -8.70
C THR A 39 0.54 17.89 -7.61
N VAL A 40 1.63 17.34 -7.07
CA VAL A 40 2.54 18.03 -6.14
C VAL A 40 3.92 18.10 -6.78
N LYS A 41 4.57 19.25 -6.64
CA LYS A 41 5.88 19.54 -7.21
C LYS A 41 6.87 19.92 -6.11
N ASP A 42 8.11 19.49 -6.28
CA ASP A 42 9.24 19.85 -5.44
C ASP A 42 10.51 20.01 -6.31
N LEU A 43 11.64 20.31 -5.70
CA LEU A 43 12.93 20.54 -6.39
C LEU A 43 13.41 19.32 -7.19
N LYS A 44 13.11 18.10 -6.74
CA LYS A 44 13.54 16.86 -7.40
C LYS A 44 12.60 16.38 -8.50
N GLY A 45 11.37 16.90 -8.56
CA GLY A 45 10.39 16.47 -9.56
C GLY A 45 8.96 16.74 -9.17
N GLN A 46 8.06 15.91 -9.67
CA GLN A 46 6.63 15.99 -9.35
C GLN A 46 6.02 14.58 -9.28
N SER A 47 4.91 14.47 -8.56
CA SER A 47 4.09 13.27 -8.52
C SER A 47 2.61 13.62 -8.48
N ASP A 48 1.77 12.79 -9.08
CA ASP A 48 0.32 12.92 -9.02
C ASP A 48 -0.22 11.98 -7.93
N PHE A 49 -0.76 12.53 -6.87
CA PHE A 49 -1.43 11.75 -5.82
C PHE A 49 -2.86 11.44 -6.23
N VAL A 50 -3.21 10.16 -6.15
CA VAL A 50 -4.54 9.67 -6.49
C VAL A 50 -5.21 9.18 -5.21
N ARG A 51 -6.48 9.58 -5.02
CA ARG A 51 -7.32 9.13 -3.92
C ARG A 51 -8.63 8.60 -4.46
N ILE A 52 -9.03 7.40 -4.01
CA ILE A 52 -10.23 6.68 -4.45
C ILE A 52 -11.03 6.29 -3.23
N LEU A 53 -12.29 6.71 -3.16
CA LEU A 53 -13.25 6.30 -2.13
C LEU A 53 -14.28 5.34 -2.74
N ILE A 54 -14.33 4.13 -2.20
CA ILE A 54 -15.37 3.14 -2.45
C ILE A 54 -16.36 3.20 -1.29
N PRO A 55 -17.55 3.76 -1.47
CA PRO A 55 -18.51 3.93 -0.36
C PRO A 55 -19.14 2.61 0.04
N GLY A 56 -19.22 2.38 1.34
CA GLY A 56 -19.95 1.25 1.92
C GLY A 56 -21.42 1.59 2.16
N THR A 57 -22.26 0.57 2.33
CA THR A 57 -23.71 0.77 2.61
C THR A 57 -23.97 1.40 3.98
N GLN A 58 -23.05 1.24 4.92
CA GLN A 58 -23.06 1.79 6.27
C GLN A 58 -21.75 2.51 6.62
N GLY A 59 -21.04 2.99 5.58
CA GLY A 59 -19.77 3.67 5.72
C GLY A 59 -19.88 5.07 6.33
N LYS A 60 -18.77 5.59 6.83
CA LYS A 60 -18.65 6.96 7.37
C LYS A 60 -18.99 8.01 6.31
N SER A 61 -18.67 7.75 5.04
CA SER A 61 -19.01 8.60 3.90
C SER A 61 -20.51 8.79 3.69
N GLN A 62 -21.32 7.87 4.23
CA GLN A 62 -22.80 7.91 4.20
C GLN A 62 -23.40 8.34 5.55
N GLY A 63 -22.58 8.83 6.49
CA GLY A 63 -23.02 9.26 7.83
C GLY A 63 -23.23 8.12 8.83
N HIS A 64 -22.74 6.91 8.55
CA HIS A 64 -22.84 5.76 9.45
C HIS A 64 -21.51 5.47 10.17
N GLN A 65 -21.39 4.31 10.83
CA GLN A 65 -20.29 3.98 11.74
C GLN A 65 -19.55 2.66 11.41
N ALA A 66 -19.77 2.08 10.25
CA ALA A 66 -18.99 0.91 9.85
C ALA A 66 -17.52 1.30 9.61
N PRO A 67 -16.55 0.41 9.93
CA PRO A 67 -15.15 0.76 9.87
C PRO A 67 -14.69 1.01 8.44
N THR A 68 -13.75 1.94 8.30
CA THR A 68 -13.10 2.32 7.04
C THR A 68 -11.75 1.63 6.93
N LEU A 69 -11.55 0.85 5.87
CA LEU A 69 -10.24 0.30 5.52
C LEU A 69 -9.48 1.28 4.64
N GLY A 70 -8.26 1.62 5.04
CA GLY A 70 -7.29 2.30 4.20
C GLY A 70 -6.42 1.31 3.42
N ILE A 71 -6.11 1.61 2.15
CA ILE A 71 -5.13 0.88 1.35
C ILE A 71 -4.20 1.91 0.71
N ILE A 72 -2.91 1.80 0.99
CA ILE A 72 -1.90 2.71 0.44
C ILE A 72 -1.00 1.91 -0.51
N GLY A 73 -1.03 2.26 -1.79
CA GLY A 73 -0.13 1.70 -2.80
C GLY A 73 1.20 2.44 -2.80
N ARG A 74 2.21 1.86 -2.22
CA ARG A 74 3.60 2.37 -2.16
C ARG A 74 4.44 1.57 -3.16
N LEU A 75 5.36 2.08 -3.78
CA LEU A 75 5.65 3.41 -4.24
C LEU A 75 4.99 3.60 -5.61
N GLY A 76 4.81 4.84 -6.06
CA GLY A 76 4.26 5.11 -7.37
C GLY A 76 5.32 5.56 -8.36
N GLY A 77 6.57 5.20 -8.14
CA GLY A 77 7.64 5.28 -9.12
C GLY A 77 7.39 4.29 -10.25
N ILE A 78 6.52 4.65 -11.20
CA ILE A 78 6.06 3.78 -12.28
C ILE A 78 7.13 3.54 -13.33
N GLY A 79 8.07 4.47 -13.45
CA GLY A 79 9.18 4.42 -14.38
C GLY A 79 10.26 5.42 -14.00
N ALA A 80 11.44 5.25 -14.58
CA ALA A 80 12.59 6.14 -14.42
C ALA A 80 13.01 6.70 -15.78
N ARG A 81 12.05 7.15 -16.57
CA ARG A 81 12.28 7.64 -17.93
C ARG A 81 12.99 9.00 -17.90
N PRO A 82 13.86 9.33 -18.84
CA PRO A 82 14.25 8.46 -19.99
C PRO A 82 15.34 7.42 -19.67
N SER A 83 15.89 7.40 -18.45
CA SER A 83 17.00 6.50 -18.08
C SER A 83 16.61 5.03 -18.12
N ARG A 84 15.36 4.71 -17.79
CA ARG A 84 14.76 3.38 -17.91
C ARG A 84 13.40 3.50 -18.59
N ILE A 85 13.13 2.66 -19.57
CA ILE A 85 11.84 2.60 -20.28
C ILE A 85 10.96 1.48 -19.71
N GLY A 86 9.65 1.63 -19.86
CA GLY A 86 8.67 0.68 -19.36
C GLY A 86 8.33 0.85 -17.87
N VAL A 87 7.42 0.02 -17.40
CA VAL A 87 7.09 -0.09 -15.98
C VAL A 87 8.24 -0.77 -15.23
N VAL A 88 8.58 -0.26 -14.08
CA VAL A 88 9.56 -0.85 -13.16
C VAL A 88 8.86 -1.49 -11.96
N SER A 89 9.52 -2.41 -11.27
CA SER A 89 8.93 -3.18 -10.17
C SER A 89 8.53 -2.32 -8.96
N ASP A 90 9.03 -1.11 -8.86
CA ASP A 90 8.61 -0.11 -7.88
C ASP A 90 7.12 0.27 -8.00
N ALA A 91 6.53 0.07 -9.18
CA ALA A 91 5.11 0.32 -9.45
C ALA A 91 4.15 -0.75 -8.91
N ASP A 92 4.62 -1.88 -8.44
CA ASP A 92 3.76 -3.01 -8.05
C ASP A 92 2.70 -2.61 -7.03
N GLY A 93 3.06 -1.76 -6.04
CA GLY A 93 2.13 -1.24 -5.04
C GLY A 93 1.03 -0.36 -5.64
N ALA A 94 1.38 0.53 -6.56
CA ALA A 94 0.41 1.37 -7.27
C ALA A 94 -0.53 0.54 -8.15
N ILE A 95 0.01 -0.45 -8.88
CA ILE A 95 -0.80 -1.39 -9.67
C ILE A 95 -1.79 -2.14 -8.77
N ALA A 96 -1.32 -2.67 -7.64
CA ALA A 96 -2.15 -3.41 -6.69
C ALA A 96 -3.28 -2.54 -6.11
N ALA A 97 -2.98 -1.30 -5.74
CA ALA A 97 -3.95 -0.34 -5.21
C ALA A 97 -5.04 -0.01 -6.24
N ILE A 98 -4.66 0.38 -7.47
CA ILE A 98 -5.59 0.72 -8.55
C ILE A 98 -6.43 -0.52 -8.95
N ALA A 99 -5.81 -1.70 -9.05
CA ALA A 99 -6.50 -2.94 -9.39
C ALA A 99 -7.53 -3.33 -8.31
N THR A 100 -7.19 -3.13 -7.02
CA THR A 100 -8.11 -3.35 -5.90
C THR A 100 -9.31 -2.41 -6.00
N ALA A 101 -9.06 -1.11 -6.21
CA ALA A 101 -10.11 -0.13 -6.41
C ALA A 101 -11.04 -0.49 -7.58
N LEU A 102 -10.48 -0.87 -8.73
CA LEU A 102 -11.25 -1.30 -9.91
C LEU A 102 -12.12 -2.52 -9.63
N LYS A 103 -11.59 -3.49 -8.88
CA LYS A 103 -12.38 -4.67 -8.53
C LYS A 103 -13.52 -4.33 -7.60
N LEU A 104 -13.28 -3.52 -6.57
CA LEU A 104 -14.30 -3.07 -5.63
C LEU A 104 -15.36 -2.20 -6.33
N ALA A 105 -14.94 -1.30 -7.23
CA ALA A 105 -15.86 -0.50 -8.04
C ALA A 105 -16.80 -1.38 -8.90
N LYS A 106 -16.26 -2.42 -9.53
CA LYS A 106 -17.06 -3.37 -10.30
C LYS A 106 -18.00 -4.24 -9.45
N MET A 107 -17.60 -4.56 -8.23
CA MET A 107 -18.48 -5.24 -7.27
C MET A 107 -19.63 -4.31 -6.88
N HIS A 108 -19.31 -3.08 -6.52
CA HIS A 108 -20.29 -2.06 -6.15
C HIS A 108 -21.32 -1.81 -7.27
N GLU A 109 -20.86 -1.65 -8.52
CA GLU A 109 -21.72 -1.49 -9.71
C GLU A 109 -22.72 -2.65 -9.87
N LYS A 110 -22.28 -3.88 -9.56
CA LYS A 110 -23.10 -5.08 -9.66
C LYS A 110 -24.01 -5.32 -8.45
N GLY A 111 -24.03 -4.41 -7.49
CA GLY A 111 -24.84 -4.52 -6.28
C GLY A 111 -24.15 -5.27 -5.12
N ASP A 112 -22.95 -5.79 -5.32
CA ASP A 112 -22.14 -6.46 -4.29
C ASP A 112 -21.32 -5.40 -3.54
N LYS A 113 -21.98 -4.70 -2.60
CA LYS A 113 -21.46 -3.54 -1.89
C LYS A 113 -20.88 -3.93 -0.54
N LEU A 114 -19.77 -3.31 -0.16
CA LEU A 114 -19.18 -3.42 1.19
C LEU A 114 -20.07 -2.76 2.24
N VAL A 115 -19.89 -3.14 3.50
CA VAL A 115 -20.60 -2.53 4.62
C VAL A 115 -19.97 -1.19 5.00
N GLY A 116 -18.66 -1.14 5.23
CA GLY A 116 -17.91 0.10 5.49
C GLY A 116 -17.20 0.61 4.24
N ASP A 117 -16.59 1.78 4.38
CA ASP A 117 -15.85 2.42 3.30
C ASP A 117 -14.48 1.77 3.07
N VAL A 118 -14.00 1.86 1.83
CA VAL A 118 -12.58 1.63 1.53
C VAL A 118 -12.01 2.87 0.87
N VAL A 119 -10.94 3.40 1.44
CA VAL A 119 -10.19 4.53 0.87
C VAL A 119 -8.84 4.02 0.39
N ILE A 120 -8.54 4.31 -0.85
CA ILE A 120 -7.32 3.85 -1.52
C ILE A 120 -6.53 5.07 -1.97
N THR A 121 -5.25 5.12 -1.62
CA THR A 121 -4.33 6.17 -2.07
C THR A 121 -3.11 5.55 -2.73
N THR A 122 -2.58 6.24 -3.71
CA THR A 122 -1.29 5.95 -4.34
C THR A 122 -0.79 7.20 -5.06
N HIS A 123 0.41 7.15 -5.63
CA HIS A 123 0.89 8.24 -6.47
C HIS A 123 1.40 7.71 -7.81
N ILE A 124 1.49 8.59 -8.80
CA ILE A 124 1.86 8.31 -10.19
C ILE A 124 3.04 9.19 -10.58
N CYS A 125 4.20 8.57 -10.78
CA CYS A 125 5.43 9.25 -11.18
C CYS A 125 6.15 8.48 -12.30
N PRO A 126 5.88 8.78 -13.60
CA PRO A 126 6.48 8.05 -14.71
C PRO A 126 7.96 8.40 -14.93
N ASN A 127 8.44 9.49 -14.34
CA ASN A 127 9.80 10.02 -14.49
C ASN A 127 10.48 10.18 -13.12
N ALA A 128 10.37 9.15 -12.27
CA ALA A 128 10.99 9.17 -10.96
C ALA A 128 12.53 9.31 -11.09
N PRO A 129 13.18 10.11 -10.24
CA PRO A 129 14.63 10.18 -10.21
C PRO A 129 15.24 8.85 -9.76
N THR A 130 16.50 8.64 -10.11
CA THR A 130 17.27 7.47 -9.69
C THR A 130 18.54 7.89 -8.96
N ARG A 131 19.04 7.01 -8.09
CA ARG A 131 20.34 7.14 -7.43
C ARG A 131 21.29 6.06 -7.92
N PRO A 132 22.59 6.35 -8.14
CA PRO A 132 23.57 5.35 -8.53
C PRO A 132 23.63 4.19 -7.52
N HIS A 133 23.53 2.98 -8.05
CA HIS A 133 23.63 1.74 -7.30
C HIS A 133 24.05 0.61 -8.26
N THR A 134 24.79 -0.40 -7.77
CA THR A 134 25.25 -1.54 -8.57
C THR A 134 24.49 -2.80 -8.16
N PRO A 135 23.98 -3.62 -9.10
CA PRO A 135 24.15 -3.54 -10.55
C PRO A 135 23.11 -2.67 -11.28
N VAL A 136 22.09 -2.17 -10.59
CA VAL A 136 21.01 -1.34 -11.15
C VAL A 136 20.74 -0.17 -10.22
N ASP A 137 20.49 1.01 -10.77
CA ASP A 137 20.15 2.19 -10.01
C ASP A 137 18.93 1.96 -9.11
N PHE A 138 18.91 2.59 -7.94
CA PHE A 138 17.73 2.67 -7.10
C PHE A 138 16.79 3.78 -7.56
N MET A 139 15.49 3.53 -7.45
CA MET A 139 14.49 4.59 -7.52
C MET A 139 14.66 5.54 -6.34
N ASP A 140 14.55 6.84 -6.61
CA ASP A 140 14.46 7.88 -5.59
C ASP A 140 13.06 8.51 -5.60
N SER A 141 12.68 9.14 -4.50
CA SER A 141 11.42 9.87 -4.44
C SER A 141 11.55 11.23 -5.14
N PRO A 142 10.56 11.62 -5.97
CA PRO A 142 10.52 12.96 -6.56
C PRO A 142 10.18 14.05 -5.54
N LEU A 143 9.66 13.68 -4.37
CA LEU A 143 9.25 14.55 -3.28
C LEU A 143 9.89 14.09 -1.97
N GLU A 144 9.91 14.94 -0.98
CA GLU A 144 10.34 14.58 0.38
C GLU A 144 9.38 13.58 1.03
N ASP A 145 9.92 12.64 1.81
CA ASP A 145 9.13 11.55 2.44
C ASP A 145 8.00 12.08 3.33
N ALA A 146 8.21 13.20 4.03
CA ALA A 146 7.17 13.84 4.82
C ALA A 146 5.99 14.32 3.95
N THR A 147 6.29 14.89 2.78
CA THR A 147 5.29 15.31 1.79
C THR A 147 4.55 14.10 1.21
N MET A 148 5.28 13.02 0.89
CA MET A 148 4.69 11.77 0.42
C MET A 148 3.70 11.22 1.46
N ASN A 149 4.13 11.05 2.71
CA ASN A 149 3.30 10.54 3.78
C ASN A 149 2.06 11.41 4.04
N GLN A 150 2.19 12.75 3.99
CA GLN A 150 1.07 13.66 4.17
C GLN A 150 0.00 13.50 3.08
N HIS A 151 0.39 13.30 1.82
CA HIS A 151 -0.55 13.17 0.71
C HIS A 151 -1.13 11.77 0.56
N GLU A 152 -0.45 10.74 1.05
CA GLU A 152 -0.93 9.36 1.07
C GLU A 152 -1.76 9.04 2.32
N ALA A 153 -1.68 9.88 3.36
CA ALA A 153 -2.41 9.67 4.62
C ALA A 153 -3.92 9.53 4.41
N ILE A 154 -4.51 8.62 5.20
CA ILE A 154 -5.96 8.34 5.22
C ILE A 154 -6.46 8.54 6.65
N PRO A 155 -6.72 9.79 7.08
CA PRO A 155 -7.07 10.10 8.47
C PRO A 155 -8.35 9.42 8.96
N GLU A 156 -9.29 9.12 8.06
CA GLU A 156 -10.55 8.44 8.38
C GLU A 156 -10.43 6.93 8.52
N ALA A 157 -9.28 6.33 8.17
CA ALA A 157 -9.09 4.88 8.23
C ALA A 157 -9.04 4.38 9.68
N ASP A 158 -9.72 3.27 9.94
CA ASP A 158 -9.66 2.54 11.21
C ASP A 158 -8.56 1.47 11.21
N ALA A 159 -8.10 1.05 10.02
CA ALA A 159 -6.91 0.22 9.80
C ALA A 159 -6.38 0.45 8.38
N ILE A 160 -5.09 0.18 8.16
CA ILE A 160 -4.41 0.43 6.88
C ILE A 160 -3.63 -0.81 6.43
N LEU A 161 -3.80 -1.17 5.16
CA LEU A 161 -2.89 -2.04 4.42
C LEU A 161 -1.96 -1.17 3.57
N SER A 162 -0.66 -1.29 3.79
CA SER A 162 0.36 -0.65 2.97
C SER A 162 0.94 -1.69 2.02
N VAL A 163 0.70 -1.57 0.71
CA VAL A 163 1.18 -2.53 -0.29
C VAL A 163 2.35 -1.96 -1.06
N ASP A 164 3.44 -2.74 -1.15
CA ASP A 164 4.70 -2.31 -1.77
C ASP A 164 5.46 -3.50 -2.34
N THR A 165 6.42 -3.25 -3.23
CA THR A 165 7.37 -4.25 -3.71
C THR A 165 8.48 -4.47 -2.68
N THR A 166 8.87 -5.73 -2.46
CA THR A 166 9.97 -6.11 -1.57
C THR A 166 10.73 -7.28 -2.19
N LYS A 167 11.54 -7.01 -3.21
CA LYS A 167 12.20 -8.02 -4.04
C LYS A 167 13.73 -7.98 -4.00
N GLY A 168 14.30 -6.86 -3.55
CA GLY A 168 15.74 -6.59 -3.58
C GLY A 168 16.48 -6.94 -2.29
N ASN A 169 15.99 -7.87 -1.47
CA ASN A 169 16.59 -8.22 -0.18
C ASN A 169 16.76 -9.73 0.00
N ASN A 170 17.59 -10.12 0.99
CA ASN A 170 17.86 -11.52 1.33
C ASN A 170 16.98 -12.04 2.49
N LEU A 171 16.09 -11.22 3.04
CA LEU A 171 15.29 -11.57 4.21
C LEU A 171 13.95 -12.18 3.82
N LEU A 172 13.40 -11.77 2.68
CA LEU A 172 12.10 -12.19 2.20
C LEU A 172 12.18 -12.61 0.74
N ASN A 173 12.38 -13.90 0.52
CA ASN A 173 12.43 -14.53 -0.80
C ASN A 173 11.32 -15.57 -0.90
N HIS A 174 10.18 -15.14 -1.42
CA HIS A 174 8.98 -15.95 -1.56
C HIS A 174 8.19 -15.48 -2.79
N LYS A 175 7.67 -16.42 -3.57
CA LYS A 175 6.79 -16.12 -4.70
C LYS A 175 5.42 -15.68 -4.20
N GLY A 176 4.97 -14.50 -4.60
CA GLY A 176 3.69 -13.94 -4.20
C GLY A 176 3.82 -12.73 -3.30
N TYR A 177 3.29 -12.79 -2.10
CA TYR A 177 3.35 -11.70 -1.12
C TYR A 177 3.48 -12.24 0.30
N ALA A 178 3.89 -11.37 1.23
CA ALA A 178 4.01 -11.66 2.65
C ALA A 178 3.42 -10.52 3.49
N LEU A 179 3.08 -10.80 4.75
CA LEU A 179 2.50 -9.83 5.68
C LEU A 179 3.50 -9.44 6.76
N SER A 180 3.53 -8.16 7.10
CA SER A 180 4.28 -7.66 8.25
C SER A 180 3.53 -7.91 9.57
N PRO A 181 4.21 -7.84 10.72
CA PRO A 181 3.60 -7.49 11.99
C PRO A 181 2.78 -6.20 11.88
N THR A 182 1.81 -6.03 12.77
CA THR A 182 1.02 -4.80 12.83
C THR A 182 1.81 -3.72 13.55
N VAL A 183 1.90 -2.54 12.95
CA VAL A 183 2.48 -1.35 13.59
C VAL A 183 1.36 -0.43 14.07
N LYS A 184 1.42 -0.03 15.34
CA LYS A 184 0.45 0.90 15.94
C LYS A 184 1.12 1.72 17.04
N ASP A 185 1.02 3.04 16.93
CA ASP A 185 1.55 4.01 17.91
C ASP A 185 3.01 3.70 18.34
N GLY A 186 3.86 3.33 17.35
CA GLY A 186 5.26 2.96 17.54
C GLY A 186 5.52 1.54 18.03
N TYR A 187 4.51 0.77 18.39
CA TYR A 187 4.65 -0.65 18.70
C TYR A 187 4.68 -1.51 17.46
N ILE A 188 5.52 -2.54 17.46
CA ILE A 188 5.47 -3.69 16.55
C ILE A 188 4.72 -4.80 17.26
N LEU A 189 3.44 -4.99 16.91
CA LEU A 189 2.53 -5.98 17.50
C LEU A 189 2.61 -7.29 16.72
N PRO A 190 2.16 -8.42 17.28
CA PRO A 190 2.09 -9.69 16.56
C PRO A 190 1.29 -9.56 15.25
N VAL A 191 1.61 -10.41 14.27
CA VAL A 191 0.81 -10.50 13.03
C VAL A 191 -0.60 -10.98 13.40
N SER A 192 -1.62 -10.33 12.87
CA SER A 192 -3.01 -10.70 13.11
C SER A 192 -3.34 -12.11 12.59
N ASN A 193 -3.89 -12.96 13.45
CA ASN A 193 -4.37 -14.30 13.07
C ASN A 193 -5.49 -14.24 12.02
N ASP A 194 -6.32 -13.20 12.04
CA ASP A 194 -7.39 -13.02 11.06
C ASP A 194 -6.82 -12.72 9.67
N LEU A 195 -5.81 -11.86 9.61
CA LEU A 195 -5.12 -11.55 8.35
C LEU A 195 -4.38 -12.79 7.82
N LEU A 196 -3.74 -13.58 8.68
CA LEU A 196 -3.10 -14.84 8.28
C LEU A 196 -4.11 -15.82 7.67
N ARG A 197 -5.28 -16.01 8.33
CA ARG A 197 -6.37 -16.85 7.79
C ARG A 197 -6.86 -16.35 6.43
N LEU A 198 -7.09 -15.04 6.29
CA LEU A 198 -7.52 -14.44 5.02
C LEU A 198 -6.46 -14.62 3.92
N MET A 199 -5.18 -14.54 4.27
CA MET A 199 -4.08 -14.83 3.34
C MET A 199 -4.14 -16.28 2.86
N GLU A 200 -4.29 -17.24 3.76
CA GLU A 200 -4.38 -18.67 3.41
C GLU A 200 -5.62 -18.97 2.55
N TRP A 201 -6.79 -18.44 2.93
CA TRP A 201 -8.02 -18.66 2.16
C TRP A 201 -8.00 -18.03 0.78
N SER A 202 -7.40 -16.83 0.67
CA SER A 202 -7.34 -16.14 -0.62
C SER A 202 -6.27 -16.72 -1.56
N SER A 203 -5.15 -17.19 -1.04
CA SER A 203 -4.05 -17.74 -1.83
C SER A 203 -4.15 -19.25 -2.07
N GLY A 204 -4.73 -20.00 -1.14
CA GLY A 204 -4.66 -21.47 -1.11
C GLY A 204 -3.29 -22.01 -0.70
N GLN A 205 -2.45 -21.17 -0.09
CA GLN A 205 -1.11 -21.46 0.36
C GLN A 205 -0.97 -21.12 1.85
N ARG A 206 0.09 -21.61 2.49
CA ARG A 206 0.41 -21.21 3.87
C ARG A 206 0.72 -19.72 3.93
N ALA A 207 0.31 -19.08 5.01
CA ALA A 207 0.63 -17.68 5.25
C ALA A 207 2.15 -17.48 5.39
N VAL A 208 2.63 -16.39 4.81
CA VAL A 208 4.03 -15.96 4.86
C VAL A 208 4.11 -14.60 5.51
N THR A 209 5.03 -14.44 6.45
CA THR A 209 5.28 -13.20 7.17
C THR A 209 6.73 -12.78 7.04
N PHE A 210 7.02 -11.50 7.24
CA PHE A 210 8.37 -10.98 7.27
C PHE A 210 8.62 -10.16 8.55
N PRO A 211 9.84 -10.15 9.06
CA PRO A 211 10.18 -9.41 10.27
C PRO A 211 10.22 -7.90 10.00
N LEU A 212 9.92 -7.12 11.04
CA LEU A 212 10.19 -5.69 11.08
C LEU A 212 11.26 -5.42 12.15
N SER A 213 12.06 -4.39 11.92
CA SER A 213 12.95 -3.80 12.92
C SER A 213 12.40 -2.45 13.40
N ILE A 214 12.95 -1.95 14.50
CA ILE A 214 12.58 -0.60 14.98
C ILE A 214 12.89 0.48 13.95
N GLN A 215 13.93 0.29 13.13
CA GLN A 215 14.27 1.24 12.08
C GLN A 215 13.14 1.38 11.05
N ASP A 216 12.47 0.29 10.68
CA ASP A 216 11.42 0.29 9.64
C ASP A 216 10.19 1.11 10.01
N ILE A 217 9.99 1.38 11.32
CA ILE A 217 8.86 2.16 11.82
C ILE A 217 9.25 3.61 12.20
N THR A 218 10.47 4.02 11.86
CA THR A 218 10.93 5.40 12.02
C THR A 218 10.87 6.15 10.69
N PRO A 219 10.80 7.50 10.68
CA PRO A 219 10.81 8.27 9.45
C PRO A 219 12.08 8.04 8.63
N TYR A 220 11.97 8.01 7.31
CA TYR A 220 13.14 8.05 6.43
C TYR A 220 13.91 9.36 6.58
N GLY A 221 15.22 9.32 6.24
CA GLY A 221 16.08 10.49 6.30
C GLY A 221 16.70 10.77 7.68
N ASN A 222 16.45 9.91 8.66
CA ASN A 222 17.03 10.02 10.01
C ASN A 222 18.43 9.36 10.14
N GLY A 223 19.02 8.87 9.04
CA GLY A 223 20.32 8.21 9.02
C GLY A 223 20.30 6.72 9.40
N LEU A 224 19.16 6.17 9.77
CA LEU A 224 19.00 4.74 10.03
C LEU A 224 18.80 3.97 8.74
N HIS A 225 19.22 2.70 8.73
CA HIS A 225 18.95 1.79 7.63
C HIS A 225 17.54 1.17 7.79
N HIS A 226 16.72 1.29 6.76
CA HIS A 226 15.39 0.69 6.67
C HIS A 226 15.43 -0.47 5.69
N ILE A 227 14.74 -1.57 6.01
CA ILE A 227 14.61 -2.72 5.11
C ILE A 227 13.75 -2.34 3.90
N ASN A 228 12.68 -1.57 4.15
CA ASN A 228 11.68 -1.23 3.14
C ASN A 228 10.86 0.01 3.53
N SER A 229 10.36 0.74 2.53
CA SER A 229 9.43 1.89 2.70
C SER A 229 8.02 1.49 3.09
N ILE A 230 7.67 0.21 3.03
CA ILE A 230 6.30 -0.31 3.20
C ILE A 230 5.62 0.15 4.50
N MET A 231 6.39 0.36 5.57
CA MET A 231 5.87 0.78 6.86
C MET A 231 5.86 2.30 7.08
N GLN A 232 6.36 3.10 6.15
CA GLN A 232 6.39 4.57 6.30
C GLN A 232 5.02 5.22 6.55
N PRO A 233 3.89 4.71 6.03
CA PRO A 233 2.59 5.24 6.43
C PRO A 233 2.32 5.20 7.94
N ALA A 234 2.92 4.25 8.67
CA ALA A 234 2.75 4.15 10.11
C ALA A 234 3.27 5.38 10.88
N VAL A 235 4.23 6.14 10.33
CA VAL A 235 4.78 7.34 11.00
C VAL A 235 3.81 8.54 10.96
N SER A 236 2.76 8.48 10.17
CA SER A 236 1.80 9.58 9.95
C SER A 236 0.37 9.26 10.39
N THR A 237 0.14 8.14 11.07
CA THR A 237 -1.19 7.72 11.51
C THR A 237 -1.16 6.99 12.85
N SER A 238 -2.26 7.09 13.61
CA SER A 238 -2.51 6.24 14.79
C SER A 238 -3.32 4.98 14.45
N ALA A 239 -3.82 4.85 13.22
CA ALA A 239 -4.44 3.60 12.77
C ALA A 239 -3.41 2.47 12.72
N PRO A 240 -3.79 1.20 13.02
CA PRO A 240 -2.91 0.06 12.84
C PRO A 240 -2.55 -0.10 11.36
N VAL A 241 -1.27 -0.29 11.06
CA VAL A 241 -0.75 -0.49 9.70
C VAL A 241 -0.14 -1.87 9.56
N VAL A 242 -0.49 -2.58 8.49
CA VAL A 242 0.11 -3.85 8.09
C VAL A 242 0.66 -3.73 6.68
N GLY A 243 1.92 -4.14 6.51
CA GLY A 243 2.57 -4.20 5.21
C GLY A 243 2.15 -5.45 4.43
N VAL A 244 1.85 -5.26 3.15
CA VAL A 244 1.61 -6.32 2.16
C VAL A 244 2.76 -6.28 1.16
N ALA A 245 3.80 -7.06 1.42
CA ALA A 245 5.03 -7.04 0.64
C ALA A 245 4.91 -7.98 -0.57
N ILE A 246 4.93 -7.44 -1.78
CA ILE A 246 4.99 -8.22 -3.02
C ILE A 246 6.44 -8.68 -3.20
N CYS A 247 6.66 -9.99 -3.25
CA CYS A 247 7.97 -10.62 -3.20
C CYS A 247 8.29 -11.44 -4.45
N SER A 248 9.52 -11.92 -4.51
CA SER A 248 10.00 -12.90 -5.51
C SER A 248 10.90 -13.95 -4.85
N GLU A 249 11.00 -15.15 -5.44
CA GLU A 249 11.85 -16.24 -4.93
C GLU A 249 13.34 -15.92 -5.04
N THR A 250 13.71 -15.01 -5.92
CA THR A 250 15.08 -14.59 -6.14
C THR A 250 15.25 -13.11 -5.85
N VAL A 251 16.43 -12.72 -5.43
CA VAL A 251 16.78 -11.31 -5.24
C VAL A 251 16.77 -10.60 -6.60
N VAL A 252 16.00 -9.54 -6.71
CA VAL A 252 15.98 -8.65 -7.87
C VAL A 252 17.04 -7.57 -7.68
N PRO A 253 17.82 -7.21 -8.71
CA PRO A 253 18.98 -6.32 -8.55
C PRO A 253 18.62 -4.87 -8.17
N GLY A 254 17.35 -4.49 -8.18
CA GLY A 254 16.87 -3.17 -7.78
C GLY A 254 15.45 -2.92 -8.26
N CYS A 255 14.78 -1.92 -7.69
CA CYS A 255 13.39 -1.59 -8.00
C CYS A 255 13.20 -0.85 -9.35
N SER A 256 14.27 -0.37 -9.99
CA SER A 256 14.23 0.24 -11.33
C SER A 256 14.35 -0.77 -12.48
N THR A 257 13.94 -2.01 -12.27
CA THR A 257 13.92 -3.08 -13.28
C THR A 257 12.49 -3.47 -13.62
N GLY A 258 12.28 -4.07 -14.81
CA GLY A 258 11.01 -4.65 -15.25
C GLY A 258 10.64 -5.96 -14.54
N ALA A 259 10.96 -6.10 -13.26
CA ALA A 259 10.72 -7.32 -12.47
C ALA A 259 9.33 -7.33 -11.79
N SER A 260 8.32 -6.78 -12.43
CA SER A 260 6.92 -6.90 -12.02
C SER A 260 6.35 -8.26 -12.46
N HIS A 261 5.59 -8.90 -11.56
CA HIS A 261 4.96 -10.19 -11.83
C HIS A 261 3.45 -10.06 -11.58
N GLU A 262 2.67 -10.01 -12.62
CA GLU A 262 1.22 -9.68 -12.58
C GLU A 262 0.43 -10.69 -11.75
N ILE A 263 0.84 -11.95 -11.75
CA ILE A 263 0.18 -13.01 -10.96
C ILE A 263 0.38 -12.77 -9.46
N ASP A 264 1.57 -12.36 -9.04
CA ASP A 264 1.88 -12.10 -7.63
C ASP A 264 1.17 -10.82 -7.16
N ILE A 265 1.13 -9.79 -8.00
CA ILE A 265 0.32 -8.58 -7.76
C ILE A 265 -1.16 -8.95 -7.64
N ALA A 266 -1.69 -9.76 -8.56
CA ALA A 266 -3.10 -10.19 -8.53
C ALA A 266 -3.45 -11.04 -7.30
N ALA A 267 -2.49 -11.78 -6.73
CA ALA A 267 -2.66 -12.51 -5.48
C ALA A 267 -2.79 -11.54 -4.29
N ALA A 268 -1.94 -10.53 -4.20
CA ALA A 268 -2.05 -9.47 -3.20
C ALA A 268 -3.37 -8.68 -3.33
N VAL A 269 -3.78 -8.36 -4.55
CA VAL A 269 -5.09 -7.70 -4.84
C VAL A 269 -6.25 -8.55 -4.32
N LYS A 270 -6.23 -9.87 -4.56
CA LYS A 270 -7.28 -10.79 -4.07
C LYS A 270 -7.34 -10.76 -2.54
N PHE A 271 -6.20 -10.83 -1.87
CA PHE A 271 -6.11 -10.72 -0.40
C PHE A 271 -6.71 -9.41 0.11
N MET A 272 -6.29 -8.27 -0.42
CA MET A 272 -6.79 -6.96 0.02
C MET A 272 -8.30 -6.81 -0.15
N ILE A 273 -8.89 -7.42 -1.20
CA ILE A 273 -10.35 -7.45 -1.39
C ILE A 273 -11.03 -8.29 -0.31
N GLU A 274 -10.48 -9.45 0.05
CA GLU A 274 -11.06 -10.29 1.12
C GLU A 274 -10.92 -9.62 2.49
N VAL A 275 -9.80 -8.93 2.75
CA VAL A 275 -9.66 -8.11 3.96
C VAL A 275 -10.71 -6.98 3.97
N ALA A 276 -10.92 -6.28 2.86
CA ALA A 276 -11.93 -5.22 2.77
C ALA A 276 -13.33 -5.72 3.13
N LYS A 277 -13.71 -6.91 2.65
CA LYS A 277 -15.00 -7.54 2.97
C LYS A 277 -15.10 -7.86 4.47
N ALA A 278 -14.11 -8.57 5.00
CA ALA A 278 -14.13 -9.04 6.39
C ALA A 278 -14.02 -7.87 7.38
N PHE A 279 -13.08 -6.93 7.15
CA PHE A 279 -12.83 -5.80 8.04
C PHE A 279 -14.05 -4.87 8.12
N THR A 280 -14.64 -4.51 6.99
CA THR A 280 -15.80 -3.60 6.97
C THR A 280 -17.05 -4.22 7.62
N GLN A 281 -17.09 -5.56 7.78
CA GLN A 281 -18.10 -6.31 8.50
C GLN A 281 -17.72 -6.58 9.98
N LYS A 282 -16.57 -6.07 10.45
CA LYS A 282 -16.02 -6.36 11.79
C LYS A 282 -15.76 -7.85 12.05
N GLN A 283 -15.31 -8.57 11.02
CA GLN A 283 -14.95 -9.99 11.05
C GLN A 283 -13.44 -10.24 10.93
N CYS A 284 -12.65 -9.17 10.96
CA CYS A 284 -11.21 -9.23 10.89
C CYS A 284 -10.61 -8.11 11.73
N ASP A 285 -9.79 -8.47 12.69
CA ASP A 285 -9.04 -7.55 13.53
C ASP A 285 -7.58 -7.48 13.07
N PHE A 286 -6.98 -6.30 13.13
CA PHE A 286 -5.57 -6.08 12.77
C PHE A 286 -4.62 -6.36 13.94
N TYR A 287 -5.10 -6.41 15.16
CA TYR A 287 -4.35 -6.68 16.38
C TYR A 287 -5.29 -7.06 17.52
N ASP A 288 -4.74 -7.64 18.58
CA ASP A 288 -5.47 -7.93 19.82
C ASP A 288 -5.62 -6.64 20.66
N ALA A 289 -6.84 -6.09 20.69
CA ALA A 289 -7.12 -4.84 21.37
C ALA A 289 -6.94 -4.92 22.90
N GLN A 290 -7.13 -6.09 23.52
CA GLN A 290 -6.95 -6.27 24.96
C GLN A 290 -5.47 -6.27 25.33
N GLN A 291 -4.65 -7.01 24.57
CA GLN A 291 -3.20 -6.99 24.77
C GLN A 291 -2.60 -5.61 24.50
N TYR A 292 -3.08 -4.92 23.45
CA TYR A 292 -2.64 -3.58 23.16
C TYR A 292 -2.96 -2.59 24.31
N ALA A 293 -4.18 -2.65 24.84
CA ALA A 293 -4.57 -1.83 25.99
C ALA A 293 -3.69 -2.09 27.23
N LEU A 294 -3.31 -3.36 27.46
CA LEU A 294 -2.38 -3.73 28.52
C LEU A 294 -0.97 -3.14 28.27
N LEU A 295 -0.44 -3.24 27.05
CA LEU A 295 0.85 -2.62 26.68
C LEU A 295 0.83 -1.11 26.95
N MET A 296 -0.22 -0.42 26.51
CA MET A 296 -0.41 1.01 26.72
C MET A 296 -0.46 1.38 28.20
N SER A 297 -1.13 0.58 29.03
CA SER A 297 -1.22 0.82 30.48
C SER A 297 0.11 0.62 31.21
N LEU A 298 0.94 -0.33 30.75
CA LEU A 298 2.22 -0.68 31.39
C LEU A 298 3.38 0.19 30.92
N TYR A 299 3.41 0.56 29.62
CA TYR A 299 4.60 1.17 29.01
C TYR A 299 4.32 2.51 28.31
N GLY A 300 3.06 2.95 28.22
CA GLY A 300 2.67 4.14 27.47
C GLY A 300 2.76 3.92 25.95
N ASP A 301 2.62 4.98 25.16
CA ASP A 301 2.81 4.91 23.71
C ASP A 301 4.30 4.96 23.32
N MET A 302 4.60 4.49 22.12
CA MET A 302 5.93 4.52 21.51
C MET A 302 6.00 5.48 20.31
N SER A 303 5.05 6.41 20.20
CA SER A 303 4.92 7.34 19.08
C SER A 303 6.16 8.27 18.93
N HIS A 304 6.96 8.42 19.97
CA HIS A 304 8.25 9.11 19.89
C HIS A 304 9.23 8.49 18.88
N LEU A 305 9.05 7.22 18.50
CA LEU A 305 9.81 6.57 17.43
C LEU A 305 9.34 6.99 16.04
N GLN A 306 8.13 7.54 15.92
CA GLN A 306 7.52 7.97 14.67
C GLN A 306 7.78 9.44 14.36
N THR A 307 8.68 10.07 15.07
CA THR A 307 9.12 11.47 14.89
C THR A 307 10.52 11.53 14.28
N SER A 308 10.92 12.72 13.81
CA SER A 308 12.25 12.92 13.21
C SER A 308 13.43 12.74 14.19
N GLY A 309 13.16 12.44 15.45
CA GLY A 309 14.17 12.32 16.49
C GLY A 309 14.49 13.67 17.15
N ARG A 310 15.47 13.65 18.06
CA ARG A 310 15.96 14.83 18.77
C ARG A 310 17.21 15.37 18.10
#